data_3e252d01d2a1fd32c8d3eb828e059230
#
_entry.id   3e252d01d2a1fd32c8d3eb828e059230
#
_cell.length_a   1.000
_cell.length_b   1.000
_cell.length_c   1.000
_cell.angle_alpha   90.00
_cell.angle_beta   90.00
_cell.angle_gamma   90.00
#
_symmetry.space_group_name_H-M   'P 1'
#
loop_
_entity.id
_entity.type
_entity.pdbx_description
1 polymer ?
#
loop_
_entity_poly.entity_id
_entity_poly.type
_entity_poly.pdbx_seq_one_letter_code
_entity_poly.pdbx_strand_id
1 'polypeptide(L)'
;AMVSPARSGLWLTATPEILLEGRERSWRTIALAGTIQLEGEQLKGEGEQVTWSTKNIQEQRYVATYIAECLEQFTNDFHEEGPKTVRAANLVHLRSDFNFTLPADDHIGDLLQALHPTPAVCGLPKRDAFQFISRNEHTPRRYYSGFMGMLDPQAETHLYVSLRCMM
;
A
#
# COMPACT_ATOMS: atom_id res chain seq x y z
N ALA A 1 7.76 -6.03 -11.50
CA ALA A 1 8.55 -7.24 -11.19
C ALA A 1 7.98 -8.45 -11.95
N MET A 2 8.82 -9.43 -12.17
CA MET A 2 8.48 -10.73 -12.75
C MET A 2 9.10 -11.82 -11.87
N VAL A 3 8.28 -12.73 -11.40
CA VAL A 3 8.72 -13.85 -10.56
C VAL A 3 8.17 -15.19 -11.08
N SER A 4 8.96 -16.23 -11.00
CA SER A 4 8.58 -17.58 -11.43
C SER A 4 8.83 -18.60 -10.32
N PRO A 5 7.95 -18.66 -9.31
CA PRO A 5 8.07 -19.65 -8.25
C PRO A 5 7.85 -21.06 -8.82
N ALA A 6 8.64 -22.04 -8.35
CA ALA A 6 8.74 -23.39 -8.94
C ALA A 6 7.42 -24.17 -9.10
N ARG A 7 6.35 -23.80 -8.38
CA ARG A 7 5.07 -24.54 -8.39
C ARG A 7 3.85 -23.69 -8.75
N SER A 8 4.01 -22.40 -9.05
CA SER A 8 2.89 -21.47 -9.20
C SER A 8 2.88 -20.68 -10.50
N GLY A 9 3.76 -21.04 -11.43
CA GLY A 9 3.83 -20.43 -12.75
C GLY A 9 4.55 -19.07 -12.75
N LEU A 10 4.41 -18.34 -13.85
CA LEU A 10 5.00 -17.01 -14.03
C LEU A 10 4.05 -15.94 -13.54
N TRP A 11 4.54 -15.04 -12.69
CA TRP A 11 3.79 -13.91 -12.17
C TRP A 11 4.42 -12.60 -12.63
N LEU A 12 3.59 -11.72 -13.17
CA LEU A 12 3.96 -10.35 -13.50
C LEU A 12 3.23 -9.41 -12.56
N THR A 13 3.94 -8.43 -12.00
CA THR A 13 3.34 -7.40 -11.16
C THR A 13 3.85 -6.01 -11.54
N ALA A 14 2.95 -5.03 -11.55
CA ALA A 14 3.22 -3.62 -11.74
C ALA A 14 2.34 -2.80 -10.79
N THR A 15 2.85 -2.52 -9.60
CA THR A 15 2.11 -1.81 -8.55
C THR A 15 2.86 -0.58 -8.08
N PRO A 16 2.20 0.56 -7.87
CA PRO A 16 2.78 1.75 -7.25
C PRO A 16 2.67 1.74 -5.72
N GLU A 17 1.97 0.76 -5.12
CA GLU A 17 1.68 0.74 -3.70
C GLU A 17 2.86 0.20 -2.92
N ILE A 18 3.56 1.09 -2.25
CA ILE A 18 4.66 0.78 -1.34
C ILE A 18 4.05 0.26 -0.03
N LEU A 19 4.42 -0.95 0.37
CA LEU A 19 4.10 -1.47 1.70
C LEU A 19 5.11 -0.97 2.74
N LEU A 20 6.39 -1.08 2.42
CA LEU A 20 7.47 -0.63 3.29
C LEU A 20 8.75 -0.40 2.47
N GLU A 21 9.36 0.75 2.64
CA GLU A 21 10.68 1.08 2.11
C GLU A 21 11.54 1.67 3.21
N GLY A 22 12.84 1.41 3.14
CA GLY A 22 13.79 2.03 4.05
C GLY A 22 15.05 1.22 4.27
N ARG A 23 15.87 1.72 5.17
CA ARG A 23 17.11 1.08 5.64
C ARG A 23 17.46 1.55 7.03
N GLU A 24 18.18 0.72 7.78
CA GLU A 24 18.65 1.05 9.11
C GLU A 24 17.48 1.51 10.01
N ARG A 25 17.44 2.79 10.36
CA ARG A 25 16.42 3.37 11.21
C ARG A 25 15.40 4.21 10.47
N SER A 26 15.60 4.51 9.18
CA SER A 26 14.74 5.40 8.38
C SER A 26 13.83 4.60 7.47
N TRP A 27 12.52 4.74 7.68
CA TRP A 27 11.49 3.95 7.02
C TRP A 27 10.38 4.80 6.46
N ARG A 28 9.72 4.27 5.44
CA ARG A 28 8.57 4.90 4.80
C ARG A 28 7.51 3.87 4.40
N THR A 29 6.25 4.24 4.61
CA THR A 29 5.09 3.57 4.01
C THR A 29 4.14 4.61 3.42
N ILE A 30 3.12 4.18 2.65
CA ILE A 30 2.16 5.10 2.04
C ILE A 30 0.71 4.65 2.30
N ALA A 31 -0.17 5.63 2.44
CA ALA A 31 -1.60 5.45 2.25
C ALA A 31 -1.97 5.87 0.82
N LEU A 32 -2.53 4.96 0.04
CA LEU A 32 -2.94 5.21 -1.34
C LEU A 32 -4.38 4.74 -1.51
N ALA A 33 -5.33 5.67 -1.50
CA ALA A 33 -6.75 5.38 -1.68
C ALA A 33 -7.47 6.51 -2.43
N GLY A 34 -8.73 6.28 -2.80
CA GLY A 34 -9.43 7.16 -3.72
C GLY A 34 -8.83 7.04 -5.13
N THR A 35 -9.68 6.81 -6.12
CA THR A 35 -9.23 6.63 -7.50
C THR A 35 -10.18 7.35 -8.45
N ILE A 36 -9.62 8.15 -9.36
CA ILE A 36 -10.35 8.75 -10.47
C ILE A 36 -9.64 8.37 -11.76
N GLN A 37 -10.40 7.92 -12.74
CA GLN A 37 -9.91 7.71 -14.10
C GLN A 37 -9.92 9.03 -14.84
N LEU A 38 -8.78 9.36 -15.46
CA LEU A 38 -8.66 10.54 -16.33
C LEU A 38 -9.13 10.21 -17.72
N GLU A 39 -9.89 11.12 -18.34
CA GLU A 39 -10.43 10.96 -19.70
C GLU A 39 -10.22 12.23 -20.53
N GLY A 40 -10.15 12.08 -21.84
CA GLY A 40 -10.09 13.20 -22.80
C GLY A 40 -8.93 14.16 -22.53
N GLU A 41 -9.24 15.45 -22.39
CA GLU A 41 -8.25 16.52 -22.15
C GLU A 41 -7.51 16.37 -20.81
N GLN A 42 -8.10 15.74 -19.81
CA GLN A 42 -7.46 15.47 -18.52
C GLN A 42 -6.20 14.60 -18.66
N LEU A 43 -6.13 13.78 -19.71
CA LEU A 43 -4.95 12.93 -20.00
C LEU A 43 -3.73 13.76 -20.42
N LYS A 44 -3.93 14.98 -20.93
CA LYS A 44 -2.86 15.88 -21.38
C LYS A 44 -2.24 16.69 -20.24
N GLY A 45 -2.95 16.86 -19.14
CA GLY A 45 -2.48 17.57 -17.95
C GLY A 45 -1.69 16.67 -17.01
N GLU A 46 -1.12 17.26 -15.97
CA GLU A 46 -0.40 16.52 -14.91
C GLU A 46 -1.32 15.81 -13.91
N GLY A 47 -2.64 15.95 -14.06
CA GLY A 47 -3.64 15.28 -13.21
C GLY A 47 -3.91 15.99 -11.89
N GLU A 48 -3.31 17.14 -11.64
CA GLU A 48 -3.45 17.89 -10.37
C GLU A 48 -4.81 18.60 -10.22
N GLN A 49 -5.53 18.81 -11.30
CA GLN A 49 -6.80 19.58 -11.32
C GLN A 49 -8.04 18.69 -11.24
N VAL A 50 -8.02 17.64 -10.43
CA VAL A 50 -9.20 16.82 -10.21
C VAL A 50 -9.93 17.26 -8.94
N THR A 51 -11.27 17.30 -9.00
CA THR A 51 -12.10 17.55 -7.83
C THR A 51 -12.43 16.22 -7.15
N TRP A 52 -11.92 16.03 -5.95
CA TRP A 52 -12.15 14.84 -5.16
C TRP A 52 -13.52 14.86 -4.50
N SER A 53 -14.27 13.77 -4.61
CA SER A 53 -15.52 13.60 -3.89
C SER A 53 -15.27 13.42 -2.38
N THR A 54 -16.24 13.80 -1.56
CA THR A 54 -16.20 13.55 -0.12
C THR A 54 -15.93 12.07 0.21
N LYS A 55 -16.50 11.15 -0.57
CA LYS A 55 -16.27 9.71 -0.44
C LYS A 55 -14.78 9.36 -0.59
N ASN A 56 -14.12 9.85 -1.65
CA ASN A 56 -12.71 9.56 -1.91
C ASN A 56 -11.80 10.14 -0.81
N ILE A 57 -12.12 11.33 -0.33
CA ILE A 57 -11.38 11.97 0.77
C ILE A 57 -11.54 11.14 2.06
N GLN A 58 -12.74 10.69 2.37
CA GLN A 58 -13.00 9.83 3.53
C GLN A 58 -12.29 8.47 3.42
N GLU A 59 -12.33 7.85 2.25
CA GLU A 59 -11.64 6.59 1.98
C GLU A 59 -10.15 6.73 2.25
N GLN A 60 -9.51 7.76 1.69
CA GLN A 60 -8.10 8.06 1.96
C GLN A 60 -7.84 8.29 3.44
N ARG A 61 -8.71 9.02 4.13
CA ARG A 61 -8.56 9.31 5.56
C ARG A 61 -8.62 8.04 6.40
N TYR A 62 -9.52 7.11 6.10
CA TYR A 62 -9.58 5.82 6.80
C TYR A 62 -8.28 5.02 6.64
N VAL A 63 -7.72 4.97 5.43
CA VAL A 63 -6.46 4.26 5.19
C VAL A 63 -5.30 4.93 5.92
N ALA A 64 -5.22 6.27 5.87
CA ALA A 64 -4.18 7.03 6.57
C ALA A 64 -4.25 6.83 8.09
N THR A 65 -5.45 6.92 8.67
CA THR A 65 -5.67 6.68 10.11
C THR A 65 -5.24 5.26 10.51
N TYR A 66 -5.64 4.25 9.72
CA TYR A 66 -5.21 2.87 9.98
C TYR A 66 -3.69 2.71 9.98
N ILE A 67 -2.98 3.34 9.03
CA ILE A 67 -1.52 3.28 8.98
C ILE A 67 -0.91 3.98 10.21
N ALA A 68 -1.41 5.15 10.59
CA ALA A 68 -0.95 5.84 11.80
C ALA A 68 -1.11 4.97 13.05
N GLU A 69 -2.29 4.36 13.25
CA GLU A 69 -2.56 3.43 14.36
C GLU A 69 -1.64 2.19 14.35
N CYS A 70 -1.25 1.70 13.16
CA CYS A 70 -0.26 0.64 13.05
C CYS A 70 1.13 1.11 13.49
N LEU A 71 1.58 2.30 13.04
CA LEU A 71 2.90 2.84 13.34
C LEU A 71 3.05 3.19 14.83
N GLU A 72 2.00 3.70 15.48
CA GLU A 72 1.98 4.05 16.90
C GLU A 72 2.32 2.86 17.83
N GLN A 73 2.15 1.61 17.36
CA GLN A 73 2.53 0.41 18.10
C GLN A 73 4.05 0.19 18.15
N PHE A 74 4.80 0.81 17.25
CA PHE A 74 6.24 0.57 17.07
C PHE A 74 7.10 1.82 17.31
N THR A 75 6.54 3.01 17.05
CA THR A 75 7.26 4.28 17.18
C THR A 75 6.31 5.44 17.42
N ASN A 76 6.81 6.45 18.14
CA ASN A 76 6.14 7.76 18.25
C ASN A 76 6.79 8.81 17.32
N ASP A 77 7.85 8.42 16.61
CA ASP A 77 8.60 9.28 15.70
C ASP A 77 8.18 8.99 14.25
N PHE A 78 7.00 9.48 13.87
CA PHE A 78 6.53 9.43 12.49
C PHE A 78 5.86 10.74 12.08
N HIS A 79 5.89 11.00 10.78
CA HIS A 79 5.29 12.18 10.17
C HIS A 79 4.47 11.79 8.95
N GLU A 80 3.20 12.24 8.89
CA GLU A 80 2.32 12.14 7.72
C GLU A 80 2.47 13.39 6.85
N GLU A 81 2.77 13.21 5.57
CA GLU A 81 2.75 14.26 4.55
C GLU A 81 1.65 13.97 3.52
N GLY A 82 0.73 14.89 3.34
CA GLY A 82 -0.39 14.75 2.40
C GLY A 82 -1.75 14.98 3.06
N PRO A 83 -2.86 14.52 2.44
CA PRO A 83 -2.91 13.84 1.15
C PRO A 83 -2.61 14.74 -0.05
N LYS A 84 -1.96 14.19 -1.06
CA LYS A 84 -1.71 14.85 -2.35
C LYS A 84 -2.23 14.00 -3.50
N THR A 85 -2.61 14.64 -4.61
CA THR A 85 -2.98 13.94 -5.84
C THR A 85 -1.72 13.40 -6.51
N VAL A 86 -1.69 12.10 -6.80
CA VAL A 86 -0.60 11.49 -7.56
C VAL A 86 -1.16 10.76 -8.77
N ARG A 87 -0.47 10.90 -9.90
CA ARG A 87 -0.86 10.28 -11.16
C ARG A 87 -0.16 8.93 -11.36
N ALA A 88 -0.91 7.95 -11.82
CA ALA A 88 -0.43 6.65 -12.26
C ALA A 88 -1.07 6.30 -13.61
N ALA A 89 -0.38 6.58 -14.71
CA ALA A 89 -0.86 6.46 -16.09
C ALA A 89 -2.14 7.29 -16.33
N ASN A 90 -3.28 6.66 -16.57
CA ASN A 90 -4.59 7.31 -16.75
C ASN A 90 -5.42 7.37 -15.45
N LEU A 91 -4.83 7.08 -14.33
CA LEU A 91 -5.47 7.15 -13.02
C LEU A 91 -4.80 8.22 -12.16
N VAL A 92 -5.58 8.81 -11.25
CA VAL A 92 -5.08 9.61 -10.14
C VAL A 92 -5.57 9.04 -8.83
N HIS A 93 -4.73 9.14 -7.81
CA HIS A 93 -5.00 8.67 -6.46
C HIS A 93 -4.72 9.77 -5.44
N LEU A 94 -5.38 9.70 -4.29
CA LEU A 94 -4.94 10.42 -3.09
C LEU A 94 -3.86 9.60 -2.39
N ARG A 95 -2.77 10.27 -2.01
CA ARG A 95 -1.62 9.65 -1.35
C ARG A 95 -1.17 10.47 -0.15
N SER A 96 -0.99 9.80 0.98
CA SER A 96 -0.20 10.30 2.11
C SER A 96 1.07 9.48 2.25
N ASP A 97 2.19 10.15 2.48
CA ASP A 97 3.48 9.52 2.78
C ASP A 97 3.68 9.53 4.30
N PHE A 98 4.09 8.40 4.87
CA PHE A 98 4.45 8.26 6.28
C PHE A 98 5.94 7.97 6.37
N ASN A 99 6.69 8.94 6.86
CA ASN A 99 8.11 8.78 7.15
C ASN A 99 8.28 8.57 8.65
N PHE A 100 9.08 7.60 9.06
CA PHE A 100 9.22 7.24 10.46
C PHE A 100 10.59 6.63 10.78
N THR A 101 10.92 6.63 12.07
CA THR A 101 12.14 6.03 12.59
C THR A 101 11.80 4.83 13.46
N LEU A 102 12.42 3.68 13.21
CA LEU A 102 12.36 2.54 14.13
C LEU A 102 13.58 2.55 15.05
N PRO A 103 13.38 2.27 16.36
CA PRO A 103 14.49 2.17 17.33
C PRO A 103 15.48 1.09 16.98
N ALA A 104 15.00 -0.04 16.45
CA ALA A 104 15.78 -1.19 16.03
C ALA A 104 15.09 -1.90 14.84
N ASP A 105 15.81 -2.75 14.14
CA ASP A 105 15.32 -3.51 12.98
C ASP A 105 14.66 -4.86 13.32
N ASP A 106 14.70 -5.28 14.56
CA ASP A 106 14.15 -6.55 15.07
C ASP A 106 12.61 -6.62 15.03
N HIS A 107 11.91 -5.48 14.92
CA HIS A 107 10.45 -5.41 14.83
C HIS A 107 9.89 -5.27 13.42
N ILE A 108 10.69 -5.34 12.37
CA ILE A 108 10.22 -5.18 10.99
C ILE A 108 9.20 -6.25 10.60
N GLY A 109 9.38 -7.48 11.06
CA GLY A 109 8.42 -8.56 10.83
C GLY A 109 7.05 -8.28 11.44
N ASP A 110 7.02 -7.78 12.67
CA ASP A 110 5.80 -7.41 13.38
C ASP A 110 5.11 -6.20 12.74
N LEU A 111 5.89 -5.21 12.32
CA LEU A 111 5.39 -4.06 11.57
C LEU A 111 4.76 -4.48 10.24
N LEU A 112 5.41 -5.36 9.48
CA LEU A 112 4.85 -5.91 8.25
C LEU A 112 3.54 -6.65 8.50
N GLN A 113 3.45 -7.42 9.58
CA GLN A 113 2.22 -8.12 9.98
C GLN A 113 1.11 -7.14 10.38
N ALA A 114 1.43 -6.03 11.03
CA ALA A 114 0.47 -4.99 11.36
C ALA A 114 -0.05 -4.28 10.11
N LEU A 115 0.85 -3.86 9.21
CA LEU A 115 0.49 -3.15 7.98
C LEU A 115 -0.24 -4.04 6.96
N HIS A 116 0.15 -5.32 6.83
CA HIS A 116 -0.41 -6.25 5.84
C HIS A 116 -1.45 -7.20 6.45
N PRO A 117 -2.57 -7.53 5.73
CA PRO A 117 -2.97 -6.93 4.47
C PRO A 117 -3.39 -5.47 4.64
N THR A 118 -3.05 -4.64 3.65
CA THR A 118 -3.46 -3.23 3.65
C THR A 118 -4.97 -3.09 3.45
N PRO A 119 -5.60 -1.97 3.86
CA PRO A 119 -7.01 -1.74 3.61
C PRO A 119 -7.39 -1.80 2.13
N ALA A 120 -6.47 -1.46 1.22
CA ALA A 120 -6.69 -1.52 -0.23
C ALA A 120 -6.98 -2.93 -0.75
N VAL A 121 -6.48 -3.98 -0.10
CA VAL A 121 -6.68 -5.39 -0.49
C VAL A 121 -7.58 -6.18 0.45
N CYS A 122 -7.81 -5.67 1.65
CA CYS A 122 -8.60 -6.34 2.68
C CYS A 122 -9.89 -5.59 3.02
N GLY A 123 -9.80 -4.27 3.24
CA GLY A 123 -10.89 -3.45 3.77
C GLY A 123 -10.74 -3.17 5.27
N LEU A 124 -11.68 -2.39 5.80
CA LEU A 124 -11.75 -1.99 7.20
C LEU A 124 -13.16 -2.24 7.76
N PRO A 125 -13.29 -2.61 9.06
CA PRO A 125 -12.25 -3.00 10.00
C PRO A 125 -11.51 -4.25 9.53
N LYS A 126 -10.18 -4.26 9.66
CA LYS A 126 -9.30 -5.30 9.07
C LYS A 126 -9.72 -6.72 9.42
N ARG A 127 -9.99 -6.99 10.71
CA ARG A 127 -10.34 -8.32 11.20
C ARG A 127 -11.64 -8.84 10.57
N ASP A 128 -12.67 -8.02 10.53
CA ASP A 128 -13.99 -8.41 10.03
C ASP A 128 -13.96 -8.59 8.51
N ALA A 129 -13.29 -7.66 7.80
CA ALA A 129 -13.08 -7.74 6.38
C ALA A 129 -12.28 -9.00 5.98
N PHE A 130 -11.20 -9.30 6.69
CA PHE A 130 -10.40 -10.50 6.47
C PHE A 130 -11.23 -11.78 6.68
N GLN A 131 -12.02 -11.85 7.76
CA GLN A 131 -12.89 -12.99 8.00
C GLN A 131 -13.96 -13.14 6.93
N PHE A 132 -14.55 -12.02 6.48
CA PHE A 132 -15.54 -12.03 5.40
C PHE A 132 -14.94 -12.57 4.10
N ILE A 133 -13.77 -12.06 3.68
CA ILE A 133 -13.06 -12.53 2.49
C ILE A 133 -12.76 -14.03 2.60
N SER A 134 -12.20 -14.47 3.73
CA SER A 134 -11.82 -15.87 3.95
C SER A 134 -13.00 -16.85 3.89
N ARG A 135 -14.20 -16.39 4.21
CA ARG A 135 -15.42 -17.21 4.20
C ARG A 135 -16.14 -17.20 2.85
N ASN A 136 -16.03 -16.14 2.08
CA ASN A 136 -16.85 -15.89 0.89
C ASN A 136 -16.09 -15.94 -0.42
N GLU A 137 -14.77 -15.81 -0.40
CA GLU A 137 -13.96 -15.89 -1.61
C GLU A 137 -13.55 -17.34 -1.87
N HIS A 138 -14.01 -17.89 -2.99
CA HIS A 138 -13.79 -19.29 -3.34
C HIS A 138 -12.60 -19.50 -4.30
N THR A 139 -12.07 -18.40 -4.86
CA THR A 139 -10.92 -18.44 -5.75
C THR A 139 -9.62 -18.19 -4.95
N PRO A 140 -8.64 -19.11 -5.01
CA PRO A 140 -7.37 -18.89 -4.31
C PRO A 140 -6.65 -17.65 -4.84
N ARG A 141 -6.36 -16.68 -3.98
CA ARG A 141 -5.62 -15.46 -4.35
C ARG A 141 -4.17 -15.72 -4.71
N ARG A 142 -3.57 -16.80 -4.23
CA ARG A 142 -2.16 -17.12 -4.41
C ARG A 142 -1.26 -15.94 -4.00
N TYR A 143 -0.56 -15.30 -4.95
CA TYR A 143 0.28 -14.13 -4.70
C TYR A 143 -0.43 -12.79 -4.89
N TYR A 144 -1.70 -12.78 -5.35
CA TYR A 144 -2.51 -11.58 -5.35
C TYR A 144 -2.82 -11.15 -3.92
N SER A 145 -2.81 -9.87 -3.65
CA SER A 145 -2.97 -9.24 -2.34
C SER A 145 -1.90 -9.56 -1.29
N GLY A 146 -0.83 -10.25 -1.68
CA GLY A 146 0.38 -10.36 -0.88
C GLY A 146 1.29 -9.14 -1.05
N PHE A 147 2.56 -9.32 -0.75
CA PHE A 147 3.59 -8.33 -1.07
C PHE A 147 4.84 -9.02 -1.60
N MET A 148 5.66 -8.27 -2.30
CA MET A 148 6.91 -8.74 -2.84
C MET A 148 7.93 -7.62 -2.93
N GLY A 149 9.20 -7.99 -2.91
CA GLY A 149 10.31 -7.08 -3.04
C GLY A 149 11.57 -7.59 -2.37
N MET A 150 12.49 -6.69 -2.14
CA MET A 150 13.73 -6.93 -1.44
C MET A 150 13.58 -6.53 0.03
N LEU A 151 13.95 -7.40 0.92
CA LEU A 151 13.98 -7.15 2.36
C LEU A 151 15.42 -7.28 2.85
N ASP A 152 16.07 -6.15 3.05
CA ASP A 152 17.37 -6.04 3.69
C ASP A 152 17.39 -4.81 4.61
N PRO A 153 17.07 -4.99 5.90
CA PRO A 153 16.98 -3.87 6.82
C PRO A 153 18.28 -3.10 7.03
N GLN A 154 19.43 -3.74 6.82
CA GLN A 154 20.74 -3.11 7.00
C GLN A 154 21.25 -2.41 5.74
N ALA A 155 20.76 -2.81 4.57
CA ALA A 155 21.09 -2.16 3.30
C ALA A 155 19.88 -1.39 2.77
N GLU A 156 19.03 -2.04 1.97
CA GLU A 156 17.81 -1.40 1.43
C GLU A 156 16.64 -2.39 1.40
N THR A 157 15.49 -1.92 1.85
CA THR A 157 14.23 -2.66 1.77
C THR A 157 13.27 -1.93 0.84
N HIS A 158 12.68 -2.68 -0.09
CA HIS A 158 11.68 -2.20 -1.04
C HIS A 158 10.58 -3.26 -1.17
N LEU A 159 9.49 -3.13 -0.43
CA LEU A 159 8.35 -4.04 -0.44
C LEU A 159 7.12 -3.35 -1.02
N TYR A 160 6.47 -4.01 -1.97
CA TYR A 160 5.31 -3.51 -2.68
C TYR A 160 4.14 -4.46 -2.55
N VAL A 161 2.93 -3.92 -2.40
CA VAL A 161 1.69 -4.72 -2.36
C VAL A 161 1.41 -5.30 -3.75
N SER A 162 1.13 -6.59 -3.83
CA SER A 162 0.87 -7.30 -5.08
C SER A 162 -0.59 -7.16 -5.50
N LEU A 163 -0.94 -5.99 -6.05
CA LEU A 163 -2.30 -5.66 -6.51
C LEU A 163 -2.46 -5.84 -8.03
N ARG A 164 -1.66 -5.13 -8.81
CA ARG A 164 -1.71 -5.21 -10.26
C ARG A 164 -0.81 -6.34 -10.73
N CYS A 165 -1.32 -7.56 -10.68
CA CYS A 165 -0.58 -8.74 -11.07
C CYS A 165 -1.41 -9.65 -12.00
N MET A 166 -0.70 -10.47 -12.77
CA MET A 166 -1.25 -11.51 -13.63
C MET A 166 -0.38 -12.78 -13.54
N MET A 167 -1.01 -13.91 -13.75
CA MET A 167 -0.38 -15.23 -13.85
C MET A 167 -0.49 -15.74 -15.28
#